data_a420e3bc88f7871e1a9b9fcac2af842c
#
_entry.id   a420e3bc88f7871e1a9b9fcac2af842c
#
_cell.length_a   1.000
_cell.length_b   1.000
_cell.length_c   1.000
_cell.angle_alpha   90.00
_cell.angle_beta   90.00
_cell.angle_gamma   90.00
#
_symmetry.space_group_name_H-M   'P 1'
#
loop_
_entity.id
_entity.type
_entity.pdbx_description
1 polymer ?
#
loop_
_entity_poly.entity_id
_entity_poly.type
_entity_poly.pdbx_seq_one_letter_code
_entity_poly.pdbx_strand_id
1 'polypeptide(L)'
;MTPVKPALLSANRVHVAFPGLHGAPDARAVDGVDLGIRRGEIVALVGESGCGKTTLARALLGLVAPTGGGVVFDGRPLEYSGRSLKAYRKRVQLVLQDPSGSLNPRHTVYDAVAEGLRIHGHRGDEQAAVAEALSRAGLRPPERFFLRHPHELSGGQRQRVVIAGALVLEPELLVADEPVASLDASVRGEILALLLRLRDELALSALVVTHDLGLAWNIADRVAVMYLGRIVETGPVEQVLTAPRHPYTRALLSVLPEAPGDPVVLTGEPPDPSRVPPGCRFHARCPILAGGEAERAGVAEACRTRDPGILTGDDTVQVACHWAAAR
;
A
#
# COMPACT_ATOMS: atom_id res chain seq x y z
N MET A 1 -26.34 12.48 6.89
CA MET A 1 -24.89 12.38 6.91
C MET A 1 -24.54 11.13 7.69
N THR A 2 -24.07 10.10 7.04
CA THR A 2 -23.58 8.89 7.72
C THR A 2 -22.31 9.28 8.48
N PRO A 3 -22.16 8.98 9.78
CA PRO A 3 -20.97 9.33 10.52
C PRO A 3 -19.75 8.69 9.86
N VAL A 4 -18.74 9.50 9.56
CA VAL A 4 -17.47 9.00 9.00
C VAL A 4 -16.86 8.06 10.05
N LYS A 5 -16.76 6.77 9.72
CA LYS A 5 -16.14 5.79 10.63
C LYS A 5 -14.70 6.22 10.91
N PRO A 6 -14.27 6.22 12.18
CA PRO A 6 -12.89 6.57 12.52
C PRO A 6 -11.92 5.61 11.84
N ALA A 7 -10.75 6.11 11.48
CA ALA A 7 -9.71 5.29 10.88
C ALA A 7 -9.19 4.25 11.90
N LEU A 8 -9.02 3.00 11.47
CA LEU A 8 -8.35 1.94 12.22
C LEU A 8 -6.86 2.23 12.32
N LEU A 9 -6.26 2.63 11.19
CA LEU A 9 -4.87 3.04 11.09
C LEU A 9 -4.80 4.42 10.43
N SER A 10 -3.94 5.31 10.96
CA SER A 10 -3.65 6.60 10.36
C SER A 10 -2.16 6.88 10.34
N ALA A 11 -1.66 7.34 9.20
CA ALA A 11 -0.42 8.11 9.08
C ALA A 11 -0.78 9.58 9.23
N ASN A 12 -0.14 10.29 10.14
CA ASN A 12 -0.35 11.71 10.37
C ASN A 12 0.96 12.46 10.09
N ARG A 13 1.04 13.11 8.95
CA ARG A 13 2.23 13.80 8.43
C ARG A 13 3.50 12.95 8.59
N VAL A 14 3.44 11.68 8.19
CA VAL A 14 4.56 10.75 8.33
C VAL A 14 5.70 11.17 7.42
N HIS A 15 6.89 11.29 8.00
CA HIS A 15 8.15 11.49 7.31
C HIS A 15 9.06 10.29 7.55
N VAL A 16 9.77 9.83 6.51
CA VAL A 16 10.85 8.86 6.61
C VAL A 16 11.98 9.33 5.71
N ALA A 17 13.10 9.70 6.31
CA ALA A 17 14.32 10.06 5.61
C ALA A 17 15.43 9.06 5.95
N PHE A 18 16.22 8.70 4.96
CA PHE A 18 17.41 7.87 5.12
C PHE A 18 18.65 8.73 4.97
N PRO A 19 19.62 8.62 5.90
CA PRO A 19 20.85 9.40 5.84
C PRO A 19 21.61 9.19 4.54
N GLY A 20 22.04 10.28 3.92
CA GLY A 20 22.91 10.22 2.76
C GLY A 20 24.31 9.71 3.12
N LEU A 21 24.92 8.93 2.25
CA LEU A 21 26.28 8.43 2.42
C LEU A 21 27.31 9.54 2.10
N HIS A 22 28.42 9.59 2.85
CA HIS A 22 29.55 10.50 2.59
C HIS A 22 29.18 11.99 2.48
N GLY A 23 28.21 12.45 3.29
CA GLY A 23 27.79 13.86 3.29
C GLY A 23 26.79 14.25 2.21
N ALA A 24 26.25 13.26 1.49
CA ALA A 24 25.12 13.47 0.59
C ALA A 24 23.86 13.87 1.38
N PRO A 25 22.92 14.63 0.80
CA PRO A 25 21.64 14.96 1.43
C PRO A 25 20.83 13.70 1.76
N ASP A 26 19.99 13.79 2.80
CA ASP A 26 19.09 12.70 3.20
C ASP A 26 18.05 12.42 2.11
N ALA A 27 17.85 11.15 1.82
CA ALA A 27 16.80 10.71 0.88
C ALA A 27 15.43 10.71 1.59
N ARG A 28 14.53 11.61 1.19
CA ARG A 28 13.17 11.76 1.73
C ARG A 28 12.24 10.75 1.05
N ALA A 29 12.29 9.50 1.50
CA ALA A 29 11.48 8.43 0.92
C ALA A 29 9.98 8.60 1.19
N VAL A 30 9.60 9.16 2.34
CA VAL A 30 8.23 9.58 2.70
C VAL A 30 8.34 10.98 3.29
N ASP A 31 7.49 11.91 2.83
CA ASP A 31 7.63 13.31 3.21
C ASP A 31 6.27 13.98 3.44
N GLY A 32 5.77 13.86 4.66
CA GLY A 32 4.52 14.51 5.11
C GLY A 32 3.27 13.79 4.58
N VAL A 33 3.25 12.45 4.63
CA VAL A 33 2.10 11.66 4.17
C VAL A 33 1.03 11.58 5.24
N ASP A 34 -0.20 11.94 4.85
CA ASP A 34 -1.44 11.67 5.57
C ASP A 34 -2.20 10.55 4.85
N LEU A 35 -2.52 9.47 5.56
CA LEU A 35 -3.26 8.33 5.03
C LEU A 35 -4.07 7.67 6.14
N GLY A 36 -5.39 7.52 5.96
CA GLY A 36 -6.24 6.76 6.87
C GLY A 36 -6.79 5.49 6.22
N ILE A 37 -6.87 4.41 6.99
CA ILE A 37 -7.53 3.15 6.61
C ILE A 37 -8.63 2.88 7.62
N ARG A 38 -9.87 2.73 7.14
CA ARG A 38 -11.04 2.46 7.99
C ARG A 38 -11.18 0.96 8.24
N ARG A 39 -11.97 0.59 9.26
CA ARG A 39 -12.28 -0.83 9.50
C ARG A 39 -13.08 -1.41 8.34
N GLY A 40 -12.64 -2.59 7.84
CA GLY A 40 -13.23 -3.28 6.71
C GLY A 40 -13.02 -2.59 5.36
N GLU A 41 -12.08 -1.64 5.27
CA GLU A 41 -11.73 -0.92 4.04
C GLU A 41 -10.46 -1.50 3.42
N ILE A 42 -10.45 -1.63 2.11
CA ILE A 42 -9.24 -1.90 1.31
C ILE A 42 -8.79 -0.59 0.67
N VAL A 43 -7.59 -0.13 1.01
CA VAL A 43 -6.94 1.02 0.39
C VAL A 43 -5.81 0.54 -0.51
N ALA A 44 -5.82 0.93 -1.78
CA ALA A 44 -4.69 0.70 -2.68
C ALA A 44 -3.73 1.89 -2.64
N LEU A 45 -2.45 1.62 -2.42
CA LEU A 45 -1.36 2.60 -2.52
C LEU A 45 -0.61 2.35 -3.83
N VAL A 46 -0.77 3.26 -4.79
CA VAL A 46 -0.25 3.08 -6.15
C VAL A 46 0.76 4.16 -6.53
N GLY A 47 1.61 3.86 -7.51
CA GLY A 47 2.61 4.79 -8.03
C GLY A 47 3.82 4.07 -8.63
N GLU A 48 4.72 4.80 -9.30
CA GLU A 48 5.93 4.25 -9.90
C GLU A 48 6.86 3.58 -8.87
N SER A 49 7.74 2.69 -9.36
CA SER A 49 8.79 2.09 -8.51
C SER A 49 9.67 3.18 -7.89
N GLY A 50 10.08 2.99 -6.63
CA GLY A 50 10.93 3.95 -5.92
C GLY A 50 10.22 5.19 -5.37
N CYS A 51 8.92 5.39 -5.59
CA CYS A 51 8.22 6.59 -5.09
C CYS A 51 7.97 6.61 -3.56
N GLY A 52 8.34 5.56 -2.81
CA GLY A 52 8.24 5.50 -1.35
C GLY A 52 7.15 4.59 -0.78
N LYS A 53 6.36 3.87 -1.60
CA LYS A 53 5.25 3.01 -1.17
C LYS A 53 5.64 1.97 -0.12
N THR A 54 6.66 1.15 -0.43
CA THR A 54 7.17 0.12 0.50
C THR A 54 7.73 0.74 1.78
N THR A 55 8.34 1.92 1.70
CA THR A 55 8.84 2.64 2.90
C THR A 55 7.69 3.10 3.77
N LEU A 56 6.63 3.66 3.19
CA LEU A 56 5.41 4.01 3.92
C LEU A 56 4.77 2.78 4.55
N ALA A 57 4.61 1.70 3.80
CA ALA A 57 4.08 0.43 4.31
C ALA A 57 4.88 -0.10 5.51
N ARG A 58 6.22 -0.05 5.43
CA ARG A 58 7.11 -0.45 6.53
C ARG A 58 6.98 0.48 7.75
N ALA A 59 6.80 1.78 7.54
CA ALA A 59 6.55 2.72 8.63
C ALA A 59 5.21 2.43 9.32
N LEU A 60 4.17 2.16 8.55
CA LEU A 60 2.85 1.77 9.06
C LEU A 60 2.88 0.45 9.84
N LEU A 61 3.74 -0.50 9.46
CA LEU A 61 3.97 -1.76 10.18
C LEU A 61 4.86 -1.60 11.43
N GLY A 62 5.38 -0.40 11.70
CA GLY A 62 6.35 -0.17 12.77
C GLY A 62 7.69 -0.89 12.53
N LEU A 63 8.03 -1.23 11.27
CA LEU A 63 9.33 -1.79 10.88
C LEU A 63 10.38 -0.70 10.70
N VAL A 64 9.94 0.51 10.34
CA VAL A 64 10.76 1.72 10.25
C VAL A 64 10.09 2.78 11.11
N ALA A 65 10.84 3.38 12.03
CA ALA A 65 10.33 4.50 12.82
C ALA A 65 10.29 5.76 11.93
N PRO A 66 9.20 6.53 11.92
CA PRO A 66 9.14 7.82 11.25
C PRO A 66 10.19 8.79 11.80
N THR A 67 10.79 9.58 10.92
CA THR A 67 11.69 10.68 11.30
C THR A 67 10.90 11.95 11.68
N GLY A 68 9.60 11.99 11.39
CA GLY A 68 8.66 13.05 11.77
C GLY A 68 7.22 12.60 11.57
N GLY A 69 6.28 13.28 12.21
CA GLY A 69 4.89 12.84 12.26
C GLY A 69 4.68 11.59 13.10
N GLY A 70 3.65 10.79 12.80
CA GLY A 70 3.39 9.58 13.58
C GLY A 70 2.32 8.68 12.99
N VAL A 71 2.30 7.45 13.48
CA VAL A 71 1.28 6.43 13.16
C VAL A 71 0.34 6.29 14.35
N VAL A 72 -0.95 6.27 14.09
CA VAL A 72 -1.99 6.04 15.09
C VAL A 72 -2.75 4.78 14.72
N PHE A 73 -2.92 3.85 15.64
CA PHE A 73 -3.69 2.63 15.45
C PHE A 73 -4.76 2.53 16.52
N ASP A 74 -6.01 2.33 16.10
CA ASP A 74 -7.16 2.21 16.98
C ASP A 74 -7.26 3.38 17.99
N GLY A 75 -7.03 4.60 17.48
CA GLY A 75 -7.04 5.84 18.25
C GLY A 75 -5.84 6.09 19.17
N ARG A 76 -4.81 5.21 19.14
CA ARG A 76 -3.61 5.32 20.01
C ARG A 76 -2.35 5.51 19.16
N PRO A 77 -1.47 6.45 19.53
CA PRO A 77 -0.18 6.59 18.89
C PRO A 77 0.64 5.29 18.99
N LEU A 78 1.32 4.91 17.90
CA LEU A 78 2.19 3.76 17.89
C LEU A 78 3.47 4.05 18.67
N GLU A 79 3.74 3.21 19.65
CA GLU A 79 4.96 3.24 20.44
C GLU A 79 5.98 2.26 19.88
N TYR A 80 7.23 2.69 19.72
CA TYR A 80 8.31 1.88 19.14
C TYR A 80 9.10 1.08 20.18
N SER A 81 8.50 0.75 21.33
CA SER A 81 9.06 -0.21 22.28
C SER A 81 8.83 -1.65 21.81
N GLY A 82 9.73 -2.56 22.14
CA GLY A 82 9.62 -3.97 21.72
C GLY A 82 8.32 -4.64 22.15
N ARG A 83 7.82 -4.33 23.37
CA ARG A 83 6.55 -4.87 23.89
C ARG A 83 5.36 -4.30 23.13
N SER A 84 5.33 -3.00 22.90
CA SER A 84 4.25 -2.32 22.20
C SER A 84 4.18 -2.77 20.75
N LEU A 85 5.33 -2.83 20.04
CA LEU A 85 5.41 -3.33 18.67
C LEU A 85 4.99 -4.80 18.55
N LYS A 86 5.34 -5.65 19.53
CA LYS A 86 4.88 -7.05 19.54
C LYS A 86 3.36 -7.15 19.61
N ALA A 87 2.73 -6.37 20.49
CA ALA A 87 1.26 -6.33 20.61
C ALA A 87 0.60 -5.75 19.33
N TYR A 88 1.18 -4.69 18.77
CA TYR A 88 0.71 -4.08 17.52
C TYR A 88 0.78 -5.05 16.34
N ARG A 89 1.92 -5.72 16.15
CA ARG A 89 2.16 -6.64 15.04
C ARG A 89 1.32 -7.92 15.13
N LYS A 90 0.71 -8.24 16.27
CA LYS A 90 -0.32 -9.29 16.35
C LYS A 90 -1.59 -8.87 15.59
N ARG A 91 -1.94 -7.58 15.63
CA ARG A 91 -3.17 -7.03 15.04
C ARG A 91 -2.98 -6.52 13.61
N VAL A 92 -1.73 -6.24 13.22
CA VAL A 92 -1.35 -5.73 11.89
C VAL A 92 -0.30 -6.64 11.27
N GLN A 93 -0.65 -7.34 10.21
CA GLN A 93 0.19 -8.35 9.59
C GLN A 93 0.66 -7.93 8.20
N LEU A 94 1.80 -8.47 7.78
CA LEU A 94 2.42 -8.23 6.48
C LEU A 94 2.31 -9.46 5.59
N VAL A 95 1.88 -9.25 4.34
CA VAL A 95 2.00 -10.21 3.24
C VAL A 95 3.02 -9.67 2.25
N LEU A 96 4.15 -10.36 2.11
CA LEU A 96 5.25 -9.95 1.26
C LEU A 96 5.03 -10.31 -0.20
N GLN A 97 5.73 -9.59 -1.08
CA GLN A 97 5.68 -9.72 -2.54
C GLN A 97 6.14 -11.11 -3.04
N ASP A 98 7.22 -11.64 -2.47
CA ASP A 98 7.80 -12.93 -2.87
C ASP A 98 7.48 -14.02 -1.85
N PRO A 99 6.53 -14.93 -2.15
CA PRO A 99 6.22 -16.03 -1.26
C PRO A 99 7.39 -17.02 -1.11
N SER A 100 8.28 -17.12 -2.11
CA SER A 100 9.43 -18.03 -2.06
C SER A 100 10.51 -17.51 -1.10
N GLY A 101 10.75 -16.20 -1.10
CA GLY A 101 11.65 -15.57 -0.15
C GLY A 101 11.07 -15.41 1.25
N SER A 102 9.74 -15.48 1.40
CA SER A 102 9.06 -15.31 2.68
C SER A 102 8.97 -16.60 3.51
N LEU A 103 8.98 -17.76 2.85
CA LEU A 103 8.86 -19.07 3.51
C LEU A 103 10.24 -19.69 3.70
N ASN A 104 10.54 -20.13 4.93
CA ASN A 104 11.75 -20.92 5.19
C ASN A 104 11.62 -22.29 4.49
N PRO A 105 12.49 -22.65 3.53
CA PRO A 105 12.38 -23.91 2.77
C PRO A 105 12.54 -25.16 3.63
N ARG A 106 13.05 -25.02 4.86
CA ARG A 106 13.24 -26.14 5.82
C ARG A 106 12.02 -26.36 6.72
N HIS A 107 11.10 -25.41 6.77
CA HIS A 107 9.87 -25.54 7.55
C HIS A 107 8.80 -26.25 6.75
N THR A 108 7.96 -27.02 7.43
CA THR A 108 6.71 -27.50 6.86
C THR A 108 5.72 -26.33 6.74
N VAL A 109 4.66 -26.51 5.97
CA VAL A 109 3.54 -25.55 5.90
C VAL A 109 2.95 -25.31 7.29
N TYR A 110 2.81 -26.39 8.10
CA TYR A 110 2.33 -26.29 9.47
C TYR A 110 3.23 -25.36 10.30
N ASP A 111 4.54 -25.58 10.28
CA ASP A 111 5.48 -24.78 11.05
C ASP A 111 5.50 -23.32 10.61
N ALA A 112 5.44 -23.07 9.30
CA ALA A 112 5.41 -21.72 8.74
C ALA A 112 4.16 -20.95 9.18
N VAL A 113 3.01 -21.59 9.27
CA VAL A 113 1.76 -20.96 9.72
C VAL A 113 1.74 -20.84 11.25
N ALA A 114 2.18 -21.86 11.99
CA ALA A 114 2.20 -21.88 13.44
C ALA A 114 3.20 -20.89 14.06
N GLU A 115 4.22 -20.45 13.31
CA GLU A 115 5.30 -19.59 13.82
C GLU A 115 4.76 -18.34 14.53
N GLY A 116 3.78 -17.65 13.93
CA GLY A 116 3.14 -16.48 14.52
C GLY A 116 2.50 -16.78 15.87
N LEU A 117 1.80 -17.91 16.00
CA LEU A 117 1.19 -18.35 17.25
C LEU A 117 2.23 -18.58 18.35
N ARG A 118 3.33 -19.26 18.00
CA ARG A 118 4.44 -19.56 18.92
C ARG A 118 5.14 -18.29 19.39
N ILE A 119 5.45 -17.36 18.48
CA ILE A 119 6.06 -16.06 18.79
C ILE A 119 5.18 -15.25 19.76
N HIS A 120 3.86 -15.28 19.57
CA HIS A 120 2.91 -14.53 20.38
C HIS A 120 2.39 -15.29 21.61
N GLY A 121 2.90 -16.52 21.85
CA GLY A 121 2.58 -17.30 23.04
C GLY A 121 1.13 -17.76 23.09
N HIS A 122 0.62 -18.27 21.97
CA HIS A 122 -0.73 -18.85 21.88
C HIS A 122 -0.90 -19.98 22.89
N ARG A 123 -2.03 -20.04 23.57
CA ARG A 123 -2.33 -21.04 24.61
C ARG A 123 -3.50 -21.96 24.27
N GLY A 124 -4.07 -21.81 23.07
CA GLY A 124 -5.15 -22.64 22.57
C GLY A 124 -4.67 -23.86 21.79
N ASP A 125 -5.60 -24.50 21.08
CA ASP A 125 -5.29 -25.59 20.14
C ASP A 125 -4.58 -25.02 18.90
N GLU A 126 -3.24 -25.18 18.86
CA GLU A 126 -2.39 -24.72 17.76
C GLU A 126 -2.79 -25.39 16.44
N GLN A 127 -3.10 -26.70 16.48
CA GLN A 127 -3.45 -27.44 15.27
C GLN A 127 -4.78 -26.95 14.68
N ALA A 128 -5.79 -26.73 15.51
CA ALA A 128 -7.07 -26.19 15.07
C ALA A 128 -6.93 -24.79 14.48
N ALA A 129 -6.11 -23.91 15.11
CA ALA A 129 -5.86 -22.55 14.61
C ALA A 129 -5.14 -22.56 13.25
N VAL A 130 -4.14 -23.44 13.08
CA VAL A 130 -3.43 -23.62 11.80
C VAL A 130 -4.35 -24.15 10.72
N ALA A 131 -5.18 -25.17 11.05
CA ALA A 131 -6.14 -25.74 10.11
C ALA A 131 -7.15 -24.70 9.63
N GLU A 132 -7.67 -23.89 10.55
CA GLU A 132 -8.62 -22.83 10.23
C GLU A 132 -7.98 -21.75 9.34
N ALA A 133 -6.76 -21.31 9.66
CA ALA A 133 -6.06 -20.30 8.85
C ALA A 133 -5.79 -20.79 7.42
N LEU A 134 -5.35 -22.05 7.25
CA LEU A 134 -5.16 -22.67 5.94
C LEU A 134 -6.49 -22.79 5.17
N SER A 135 -7.57 -23.18 5.85
CA SER A 135 -8.90 -23.29 5.26
C SER A 135 -9.43 -21.93 4.79
N ARG A 136 -9.25 -20.87 5.59
CA ARG A 136 -9.59 -19.49 5.23
C ARG A 136 -8.79 -18.99 4.03
N ALA A 137 -7.51 -19.36 3.94
CA ALA A 137 -6.68 -19.09 2.77
C ALA A 137 -7.01 -19.95 1.54
N GLY A 138 -7.98 -20.86 1.64
CA GLY A 138 -8.45 -21.70 0.52
C GLY A 138 -7.59 -22.95 0.28
N LEU A 139 -6.79 -23.39 1.25
CA LEU A 139 -6.06 -24.65 1.23
C LEU A 139 -6.89 -25.73 1.94
N ARG A 140 -7.68 -26.49 1.17
CA ARG A 140 -8.64 -27.48 1.69
C ARG A 140 -8.46 -28.86 1.06
N PRO A 141 -8.54 -29.96 1.83
CA PRO A 141 -8.55 -30.00 3.29
C PRO A 141 -7.16 -29.64 3.84
N PRO A 142 -7.06 -28.85 4.95
CA PRO A 142 -5.81 -28.26 5.43
C PRO A 142 -4.77 -29.29 5.84
N GLU A 143 -5.19 -30.44 6.38
CA GLU A 143 -4.28 -31.49 6.86
C GLU A 143 -3.41 -32.07 5.74
N ARG A 144 -3.86 -32.04 4.49
CA ARG A 144 -3.05 -32.47 3.33
C ARG A 144 -1.83 -31.61 3.07
N PHE A 145 -1.80 -30.40 3.65
CA PHE A 145 -0.71 -29.46 3.46
C PHE A 145 0.27 -29.42 4.64
N PHE A 146 -0.12 -29.87 5.82
CA PHE A 146 0.63 -29.72 7.06
C PHE A 146 2.10 -30.13 6.94
N LEU A 147 2.37 -31.30 6.39
CA LEU A 147 3.71 -31.87 6.29
C LEU A 147 4.44 -31.50 4.98
N ARG A 148 3.78 -30.79 4.07
CA ARG A 148 4.42 -30.35 2.84
C ARG A 148 5.41 -29.25 3.11
N HIS A 149 6.44 -29.18 2.26
CA HIS A 149 7.41 -28.08 2.26
C HIS A 149 7.12 -27.08 1.13
N PRO A 150 7.61 -25.81 1.23
CA PRO A 150 7.37 -24.78 0.22
C PRO A 150 7.72 -25.19 -1.22
N HIS A 151 8.76 -25.99 -1.42
CA HIS A 151 9.17 -26.46 -2.75
C HIS A 151 8.20 -27.46 -3.39
N GLU A 152 7.32 -28.09 -2.61
CA GLU A 152 6.29 -29.03 -3.09
C GLU A 152 4.98 -28.34 -3.48
N LEU A 153 4.93 -26.99 -3.35
CA LEU A 153 3.72 -26.20 -3.58
C LEU A 153 3.83 -25.40 -4.89
N SER A 154 2.69 -25.18 -5.55
CA SER A 154 2.59 -24.20 -6.64
C SER A 154 2.80 -22.76 -6.10
N GLY A 155 3.07 -21.80 -7.01
CA GLY A 155 3.20 -20.37 -6.64
C GLY A 155 1.98 -19.84 -5.89
N GLY A 156 0.78 -20.12 -6.39
CA GLY A 156 -0.48 -19.75 -5.75
C GLY A 156 -0.71 -20.44 -4.40
N GLN A 157 -0.31 -21.70 -4.25
CA GLN A 157 -0.37 -22.40 -2.97
C GLN A 157 0.61 -21.79 -1.95
N ARG A 158 1.84 -21.46 -2.36
CA ARG A 158 2.79 -20.72 -1.49
C ARG A 158 2.24 -19.40 -1.03
N GLN A 159 1.64 -18.62 -1.94
CA GLN A 159 1.01 -17.34 -1.58
C GLN A 159 -0.12 -17.53 -0.56
N ARG A 160 -0.95 -18.55 -0.73
CA ARG A 160 -2.01 -18.89 0.25
C ARG A 160 -1.44 -19.31 1.61
N VAL A 161 -0.29 -20.00 1.66
CA VAL A 161 0.40 -20.30 2.92
C VAL A 161 0.90 -19.03 3.61
N VAL A 162 1.50 -18.09 2.87
CA VAL A 162 1.92 -16.79 3.41
C VAL A 162 0.70 -16.02 3.98
N ILE A 163 -0.40 -16.00 3.23
CA ILE A 163 -1.65 -15.38 3.71
C ILE A 163 -2.17 -16.09 4.97
N ALA A 164 -2.16 -17.43 5.01
CA ALA A 164 -2.57 -18.20 6.19
C ALA A 164 -1.71 -17.86 7.41
N GLY A 165 -0.39 -17.74 7.24
CA GLY A 165 0.54 -17.33 8.30
C GLY A 165 0.24 -15.93 8.85
N ALA A 166 -0.25 -15.02 8.01
CA ALA A 166 -0.73 -13.73 8.47
C ALA A 166 -2.09 -13.82 9.20
N LEU A 167 -3.02 -14.65 8.68
CA LEU A 167 -4.38 -14.80 9.23
C LEU A 167 -4.45 -15.55 10.54
N VAL A 168 -3.49 -16.44 10.85
CA VAL A 168 -3.51 -17.29 12.05
C VAL A 168 -3.54 -16.51 13.37
N LEU A 169 -3.12 -15.24 13.33
CA LEU A 169 -3.17 -14.31 14.47
C LEU A 169 -4.48 -13.51 14.54
N GLU A 170 -5.42 -13.74 13.63
CA GLU A 170 -6.68 -13.00 13.50
C GLU A 170 -6.46 -11.47 13.46
N PRO A 171 -5.68 -10.97 12.49
CA PRO A 171 -5.35 -9.56 12.41
C PRO A 171 -6.57 -8.70 12.03
N GLU A 172 -6.54 -7.43 12.40
CA GLU A 172 -7.54 -6.43 11.99
C GLU A 172 -7.15 -5.72 10.70
N LEU A 173 -5.84 -5.72 10.38
CA LEU A 173 -5.29 -5.10 9.17
C LEU A 173 -4.22 -5.98 8.53
N LEU A 174 -4.33 -6.15 7.21
CA LEU A 174 -3.25 -6.68 6.38
C LEU A 174 -2.57 -5.55 5.61
N VAL A 175 -1.25 -5.53 5.61
CA VAL A 175 -0.46 -4.75 4.67
C VAL A 175 0.11 -5.72 3.65
N ALA A 176 -0.33 -5.63 2.41
CA ALA A 176 0.10 -6.51 1.32
C ALA A 176 0.96 -5.72 0.33
N ASP A 177 2.25 -6.01 0.30
CA ASP A 177 3.18 -5.36 -0.63
C ASP A 177 3.33 -6.22 -1.88
N GLU A 178 2.75 -5.75 -3.01
CA GLU A 178 2.71 -6.43 -4.32
C GLU A 178 2.23 -7.90 -4.24
N PRO A 179 1.08 -8.20 -3.62
CA PRO A 179 0.71 -9.56 -3.20
C PRO A 179 0.51 -10.57 -4.34
N VAL A 180 0.49 -10.12 -5.59
CA VAL A 180 0.24 -10.96 -6.78
C VAL A 180 1.25 -10.76 -7.91
N ALA A 181 2.30 -9.96 -7.71
CA ALA A 181 3.23 -9.57 -8.79
C ALA A 181 3.96 -10.77 -9.43
N SER A 182 4.24 -11.81 -8.67
CA SER A 182 4.96 -13.02 -9.13
C SER A 182 4.04 -14.16 -9.59
N LEU A 183 2.72 -13.92 -9.72
CA LEU A 183 1.74 -14.95 -10.01
C LEU A 183 1.18 -14.83 -11.44
N ASP A 184 0.76 -15.97 -12.00
CA ASP A 184 0.05 -16.03 -13.26
C ASP A 184 -1.30 -15.31 -13.20
N ALA A 185 -1.82 -14.85 -14.35
CA ALA A 185 -3.04 -14.06 -14.41
C ALA A 185 -4.26 -14.75 -13.77
N SER A 186 -4.44 -16.07 -13.96
CA SER A 186 -5.52 -16.84 -13.34
C SER A 186 -5.40 -16.89 -11.82
N VAL A 187 -4.18 -17.15 -11.33
CA VAL A 187 -3.89 -17.23 -9.90
C VAL A 187 -4.02 -15.85 -9.24
N ARG A 188 -3.65 -14.75 -9.94
CA ARG A 188 -3.88 -13.38 -9.47
C ARG A 188 -5.35 -13.16 -9.12
N GLY A 189 -6.26 -13.49 -10.05
CA GLY A 189 -7.71 -13.36 -9.83
C GLY A 189 -8.19 -14.10 -8.60
N GLU A 190 -7.69 -15.33 -8.38
CA GLU A 190 -8.05 -16.13 -7.20
C GLU A 190 -7.57 -15.52 -5.88
N ILE A 191 -6.36 -14.95 -5.84
CA ILE A 191 -5.83 -14.27 -4.64
C ILE A 191 -6.60 -12.97 -4.36
N LEU A 192 -6.96 -12.20 -5.39
CA LEU A 192 -7.78 -11.01 -5.24
C LEU A 192 -9.17 -11.35 -4.69
N ALA A 193 -9.82 -12.38 -5.25
CA ALA A 193 -11.11 -12.88 -4.74
C ALA A 193 -10.99 -13.39 -3.29
N LEU A 194 -9.87 -13.99 -2.92
CA LEU A 194 -9.59 -14.38 -1.54
C LEU A 194 -9.53 -13.15 -0.62
N LEU A 195 -8.81 -12.09 -0.99
CA LEU A 195 -8.71 -10.88 -0.18
C LEU A 195 -10.06 -10.19 0.01
N LEU A 196 -10.88 -10.11 -1.06
CA LEU A 196 -12.25 -9.57 -0.98
C LEU A 196 -13.12 -10.41 -0.03
N ARG A 197 -13.09 -11.73 -0.15
CA ARG A 197 -13.82 -12.63 0.75
C ARG A 197 -13.38 -12.45 2.21
N LEU A 198 -12.08 -12.35 2.49
CA LEU A 198 -11.57 -12.14 3.84
C LEU A 198 -12.03 -10.78 4.41
N ARG A 199 -12.08 -9.73 3.58
CA ARG A 199 -12.66 -8.44 3.97
C ARG A 199 -14.13 -8.61 4.40
N ASP A 200 -14.92 -9.29 3.58
CA ASP A 200 -16.37 -9.40 3.78
C ASP A 200 -16.73 -10.33 4.94
N GLU A 201 -16.05 -11.48 5.07
CA GLU A 201 -16.31 -12.47 6.11
C GLU A 201 -15.73 -12.11 7.48
N LEU A 202 -14.56 -11.45 7.50
CA LEU A 202 -13.81 -11.17 8.75
C LEU A 202 -13.79 -9.68 9.12
N ALA A 203 -14.43 -8.81 8.34
CA ALA A 203 -14.29 -7.35 8.44
C ALA A 203 -12.80 -6.91 8.42
N LEU A 204 -11.96 -7.66 7.69
CA LEU A 204 -10.53 -7.43 7.59
C LEU A 204 -10.26 -6.16 6.77
N SER A 205 -9.45 -5.26 7.31
CA SER A 205 -8.98 -4.10 6.58
C SER A 205 -7.70 -4.44 5.82
N ALA A 206 -7.43 -3.74 4.70
CA ALA A 206 -6.17 -3.96 4.00
C ALA A 206 -5.57 -2.66 3.42
N LEU A 207 -4.23 -2.58 3.44
CA LEU A 207 -3.44 -1.70 2.59
C LEU A 207 -2.76 -2.56 1.53
N VAL A 208 -3.13 -2.36 0.27
CA VAL A 208 -2.51 -3.07 -0.84
C VAL A 208 -1.58 -2.11 -1.58
N VAL A 209 -0.29 -2.37 -1.49
CA VAL A 209 0.73 -1.62 -2.23
C VAL A 209 0.90 -2.27 -3.58
N THR A 210 0.78 -1.50 -4.65
CA THR A 210 0.94 -2.03 -6.01
C THR A 210 1.31 -0.93 -7.01
N HIS A 211 1.85 -1.32 -8.15
CA HIS A 211 1.98 -0.47 -9.33
C HIS A 211 0.87 -0.76 -10.36
N ASP A 212 0.06 -1.79 -10.15
CA ASP A 212 -1.01 -2.23 -11.04
C ASP A 212 -2.33 -1.55 -10.69
N LEU A 213 -2.76 -0.60 -11.53
CA LEU A 213 -4.02 0.13 -11.36
C LEU A 213 -5.25 -0.73 -11.62
N GLY A 214 -5.13 -1.73 -12.51
CA GLY A 214 -6.20 -2.72 -12.75
C GLY A 214 -6.45 -3.57 -11.51
N LEU A 215 -5.40 -3.94 -10.78
CA LEU A 215 -5.53 -4.60 -9.49
C LEU A 215 -6.25 -3.68 -8.49
N ALA A 216 -5.81 -2.42 -8.38
CA ALA A 216 -6.44 -1.45 -7.49
C ALA A 216 -7.94 -1.27 -7.80
N TRP A 217 -8.30 -1.17 -9.09
CA TRP A 217 -9.69 -1.09 -9.55
C TRP A 217 -10.54 -2.26 -9.06
N ASN A 218 -9.99 -3.49 -9.12
CA ASN A 218 -10.76 -4.70 -8.82
C ASN A 218 -11.01 -4.96 -7.33
N ILE A 219 -10.17 -4.41 -6.43
CA ILE A 219 -10.27 -4.78 -5.00
C ILE A 219 -10.39 -3.62 -4.03
N ALA A 220 -9.97 -2.41 -4.42
CA ALA A 220 -9.90 -1.31 -3.48
C ALA A 220 -11.20 -0.51 -3.38
N ASP A 221 -11.53 -0.09 -2.17
CA ASP A 221 -12.60 0.90 -1.93
C ASP A 221 -12.07 2.32 -2.20
N ARG A 222 -10.80 2.56 -1.83
CA ARG A 222 -10.11 3.83 -2.07
C ARG A 222 -8.71 3.60 -2.63
N VAL A 223 -8.25 4.58 -3.41
CA VAL A 223 -6.88 4.63 -3.91
C VAL A 223 -6.15 5.87 -3.40
N ALA A 224 -4.86 5.69 -3.11
CA ALA A 224 -3.92 6.76 -2.81
C ALA A 224 -2.77 6.67 -3.83
N VAL A 225 -2.62 7.70 -4.65
CA VAL A 225 -1.59 7.78 -5.68
C VAL A 225 -0.38 8.50 -5.11
N MET A 226 0.77 7.81 -5.10
CA MET A 226 1.99 8.32 -4.49
C MET A 226 3.05 8.66 -5.55
N TYR A 227 3.64 9.83 -5.45
CA TYR A 227 4.74 10.29 -6.27
C TYR A 227 5.82 10.94 -5.42
N LEU A 228 7.06 10.51 -5.58
CA LEU A 228 8.25 11.06 -4.91
C LEU A 228 8.02 11.37 -3.41
N GLY A 229 7.59 10.37 -2.64
CA GLY A 229 7.39 10.46 -1.20
C GLY A 229 6.10 11.14 -0.74
N ARG A 230 5.19 11.55 -1.63
CA ARG A 230 3.91 12.20 -1.28
C ARG A 230 2.70 11.56 -1.93
N ILE A 231 1.56 11.60 -1.27
CA ILE A 231 0.27 11.32 -1.89
C ILE A 231 -0.13 12.55 -2.69
N VAL A 232 -0.34 12.36 -4.01
CA VAL A 232 -0.69 13.43 -4.95
C VAL A 232 -2.18 13.45 -5.28
N GLU A 233 -2.84 12.31 -5.15
CA GLU A 233 -4.29 12.19 -5.32
C GLU A 233 -4.81 11.02 -4.48
N THR A 234 -5.99 11.17 -3.85
CA THR A 234 -6.65 10.10 -3.12
C THR A 234 -8.16 10.28 -3.14
N GLY A 235 -8.90 9.18 -3.13
CA GLY A 235 -10.35 9.17 -3.13
C GLY A 235 -10.92 7.79 -3.40
N PRO A 236 -12.26 7.65 -3.53
CA PRO A 236 -12.90 6.44 -3.99
C PRO A 236 -12.29 5.96 -5.30
N VAL A 237 -12.01 4.64 -5.40
CA VAL A 237 -11.28 4.07 -6.54
C VAL A 237 -11.96 4.41 -7.86
N GLU A 238 -13.29 4.29 -7.94
CA GLU A 238 -14.06 4.60 -9.14
C GLU A 238 -13.87 6.07 -9.57
N GLN A 239 -13.93 7.02 -8.64
CA GLN A 239 -13.82 8.44 -8.96
C GLN A 239 -12.42 8.82 -9.42
N VAL A 240 -11.39 8.36 -8.72
CA VAL A 240 -9.98 8.68 -9.06
C VAL A 240 -9.56 8.03 -10.37
N LEU A 241 -9.98 6.78 -10.62
CA LEU A 241 -9.53 6.06 -11.83
C LEU A 241 -10.38 6.37 -13.08
N THR A 242 -11.63 6.85 -12.94
CA THR A 242 -12.43 7.31 -14.11
C THR A 242 -12.27 8.79 -14.42
N ALA A 243 -12.05 9.62 -13.40
CA ALA A 243 -11.94 11.08 -13.56
C ALA A 243 -10.72 11.63 -12.79
N PRO A 244 -9.49 11.19 -13.12
CA PRO A 244 -8.27 11.61 -12.45
C PRO A 244 -8.06 13.12 -12.57
N ARG A 245 -7.75 13.77 -11.45
CA ARG A 245 -7.53 15.22 -11.39
C ARG A 245 -6.04 15.56 -11.50
N HIS A 246 -5.16 14.75 -10.91
CA HIS A 246 -3.72 14.99 -10.98
C HIS A 246 -3.13 14.54 -12.32
N PRO A 247 -2.32 15.36 -13.01
CA PRO A 247 -1.70 15.00 -14.30
C PRO A 247 -0.86 13.72 -14.27
N TYR A 248 -0.25 13.39 -13.13
CA TYR A 248 0.47 12.13 -12.94
C TYR A 248 -0.48 10.91 -12.95
N THR A 249 -1.61 11.00 -12.25
CA THR A 249 -2.63 9.93 -12.25
C THR A 249 -3.19 9.71 -13.65
N ARG A 250 -3.43 10.80 -14.41
CA ARG A 250 -3.84 10.73 -15.82
C ARG A 250 -2.82 10.00 -16.67
N ALA A 251 -1.53 10.33 -16.50
CA ALA A 251 -0.46 9.67 -17.25
C ALA A 251 -0.36 8.18 -16.91
N LEU A 252 -0.47 7.80 -15.63
CA LEU A 252 -0.47 6.39 -15.22
C LEU A 252 -1.65 5.60 -15.81
N LEU A 253 -2.83 6.22 -15.90
CA LEU A 253 -4.02 5.59 -16.47
C LEU A 253 -3.97 5.50 -17.99
N SER A 254 -3.37 6.48 -18.67
CA SER A 254 -3.32 6.55 -20.14
C SER A 254 -2.57 5.41 -20.81
N VAL A 255 -1.71 4.68 -20.06
CA VAL A 255 -0.95 3.54 -20.58
C VAL A 255 -1.69 2.20 -20.37
N LEU A 256 -2.87 2.20 -19.77
CA LEU A 256 -3.68 0.99 -19.65
C LEU A 256 -4.31 0.64 -21.01
N PRO A 257 -4.45 -0.67 -21.32
CA PRO A 257 -4.98 -1.10 -22.62
C PRO A 257 -6.38 -0.57 -22.94
N GLU A 258 -7.20 -0.35 -21.91
CA GLU A 258 -8.59 0.15 -22.04
C GLU A 258 -8.69 1.66 -21.98
N ALA A 259 -7.58 2.38 -21.82
CA ALA A 259 -7.61 3.84 -21.69
C ALA A 259 -8.00 4.49 -23.03
N PRO A 260 -8.93 5.48 -23.02
CA PRO A 260 -9.27 6.21 -24.23
C PRO A 260 -8.14 7.19 -24.62
N GLY A 261 -7.81 7.25 -25.90
CA GLY A 261 -6.85 8.20 -26.46
C GLY A 261 -5.41 7.67 -26.52
N ASP A 262 -4.49 8.57 -26.86
CA ASP A 262 -3.08 8.22 -26.98
C ASP A 262 -2.38 8.15 -25.60
N PRO A 263 -1.48 7.19 -25.40
CA PRO A 263 -0.72 7.08 -24.15
C PRO A 263 0.11 8.34 -23.87
N VAL A 264 0.00 8.89 -22.68
CA VAL A 264 0.86 9.99 -22.21
C VAL A 264 2.18 9.43 -21.73
N VAL A 265 3.19 9.46 -22.59
CA VAL A 265 4.55 9.02 -22.23
C VAL A 265 5.21 10.10 -21.39
N LEU A 266 5.47 9.78 -20.11
CA LEU A 266 6.20 10.65 -19.22
C LEU A 266 7.67 10.73 -19.62
N THR A 267 8.16 11.92 -19.91
CA THR A 267 9.57 12.14 -20.27
C THR A 267 10.44 12.33 -19.02
N GLY A 268 11.68 11.84 -19.08
CA GLY A 268 12.65 11.92 -18.01
C GLY A 268 12.41 10.91 -16.88
N GLU A 269 13.42 10.75 -16.04
CA GLU A 269 13.36 9.90 -14.85
C GLU A 269 12.70 10.62 -13.66
N PRO A 270 12.12 9.87 -12.69
CA PRO A 270 11.70 10.45 -11.44
C PRO A 270 12.86 11.17 -10.76
N PRO A 271 12.65 12.36 -10.18
CA PRO A 271 13.70 13.07 -9.46
C PRO A 271 14.27 12.26 -8.29
N ASP A 272 15.54 12.53 -7.97
CA ASP A 272 16.22 11.94 -6.83
C ASP A 272 15.54 12.38 -5.51
N PRO A 273 15.11 11.43 -4.64
CA PRO A 273 14.49 11.77 -3.36
C PRO A 273 15.41 12.53 -2.38
N SER A 274 16.73 12.55 -2.62
CA SER A 274 17.68 13.35 -1.87
C SER A 274 17.76 14.80 -2.38
N ARG A 275 17.26 15.08 -3.59
CA ARG A 275 17.27 16.39 -4.25
C ARG A 275 15.87 16.75 -4.76
N VAL A 276 14.94 16.82 -3.82
CA VAL A 276 13.53 17.12 -4.13
C VAL A 276 13.45 18.48 -4.84
N PRO A 277 12.83 18.55 -6.04
CA PRO A 277 12.70 19.78 -6.79
C PRO A 277 11.83 20.81 -6.02
N PRO A 278 12.07 22.11 -6.18
CA PRO A 278 11.20 23.14 -5.64
C PRO A 278 9.80 23.06 -6.27
N GLY A 279 8.80 23.56 -5.57
CA GLY A 279 7.43 23.57 -6.06
C GLY A 279 6.78 22.18 -6.11
N CYS A 280 5.89 21.98 -7.08
CA CYS A 280 5.26 20.70 -7.31
C CYS A 280 6.31 19.66 -7.74
N ARG A 281 6.43 18.56 -7.02
CA ARG A 281 7.43 17.49 -7.28
C ARG A 281 7.35 16.89 -8.69
N PHE A 282 6.17 16.95 -9.28
CA PHE A 282 5.93 16.43 -10.62
C PHE A 282 6.16 17.47 -11.73
N HIS A 283 6.45 18.74 -11.42
CA HIS A 283 6.52 19.83 -12.40
C HIS A 283 7.47 19.54 -13.57
N ALA A 284 8.63 18.93 -13.33
CA ALA A 284 9.62 18.62 -14.35
C ALA A 284 9.15 17.57 -15.39
N ARG A 285 8.16 16.74 -15.03
CA ARG A 285 7.60 15.68 -15.89
C ARG A 285 6.12 15.94 -16.22
N CYS A 286 5.58 17.11 -15.83
CA CYS A 286 4.16 17.41 -15.95
C CYS A 286 3.77 17.76 -17.40
N PRO A 287 2.94 16.94 -18.07
CA PRO A 287 2.50 17.22 -19.45
C PRO A 287 1.68 18.50 -19.56
N ILE A 288 0.92 18.87 -18.52
CA ILE A 288 0.13 20.11 -18.48
C ILE A 288 1.02 21.35 -18.48
N LEU A 289 2.17 21.26 -17.79
CA LEU A 289 3.16 22.36 -17.77
C LEU A 289 3.90 22.40 -19.11
N ALA A 290 4.32 21.25 -19.65
CA ALA A 290 5.00 21.17 -20.94
C ALA A 290 4.12 21.62 -22.11
N GLY A 291 2.81 21.36 -22.06
CA GLY A 291 1.82 21.76 -23.08
C GLY A 291 1.31 23.20 -22.97
N GLY A 292 1.81 23.98 -22.00
CA GLY A 292 1.41 25.38 -21.82
C GLY A 292 0.00 25.57 -21.21
N GLU A 293 -0.65 24.50 -20.75
CA GLU A 293 -1.95 24.63 -20.09
C GLU A 293 -1.87 25.29 -18.71
N ALA A 294 -0.77 25.04 -18.00
CA ALA A 294 -0.52 25.68 -16.70
C ALA A 294 -0.27 27.17 -16.85
N GLU A 295 0.38 27.62 -17.93
CA GLU A 295 0.56 29.03 -18.27
C GLU A 295 -0.80 29.68 -18.59
N ARG A 296 -1.65 29.04 -19.40
CA ARG A 296 -3.01 29.53 -19.71
C ARG A 296 -3.90 29.63 -18.46
N ALA A 297 -3.70 28.74 -17.50
CA ALA A 297 -4.40 28.75 -16.22
C ALA A 297 -3.77 29.73 -15.17
N GLY A 298 -2.66 30.39 -15.49
CA GLY A 298 -1.98 31.31 -14.59
C GLY A 298 -1.29 30.66 -13.39
N VAL A 299 -1.04 29.34 -13.42
CA VAL A 299 -0.47 28.58 -12.29
C VAL A 299 0.94 28.02 -12.53
N ALA A 300 1.53 28.27 -13.69
CA ALA A 300 2.82 27.71 -14.08
C ALA A 300 3.95 28.09 -13.12
N GLU A 301 4.01 29.34 -12.68
CA GLU A 301 4.99 29.81 -11.70
C GLU A 301 4.78 29.11 -10.34
N ALA A 302 3.54 28.95 -9.90
CA ALA A 302 3.20 28.21 -8.69
C ALA A 302 3.64 26.74 -8.77
N CYS A 303 3.46 26.10 -9.93
CA CYS A 303 3.92 24.74 -10.15
C CYS A 303 5.45 24.59 -10.00
N ARG A 304 6.23 25.62 -10.40
CA ARG A 304 7.70 25.59 -10.34
C ARG A 304 8.26 25.97 -8.97
N THR A 305 7.56 26.84 -8.22
CA THR A 305 8.16 27.50 -7.03
C THR A 305 7.45 27.19 -5.73
N ARG A 306 6.15 26.85 -5.74
CA ARG A 306 5.36 26.60 -4.55
C ARG A 306 4.95 25.13 -4.48
N ASP A 307 5.25 24.49 -3.37
CA ASP A 307 4.72 23.16 -3.06
C ASP A 307 3.17 23.27 -2.98
N PRO A 308 2.39 22.42 -3.68
CA PRO A 308 0.95 22.41 -3.52
C PRO A 308 0.48 22.07 -2.09
N GLY A 309 1.40 21.52 -1.27
CA GLY A 309 1.16 21.33 0.16
C GLY A 309 0.12 20.25 0.44
N ILE A 310 -0.94 20.65 1.14
CA ILE A 310 -2.03 19.76 1.56
C ILE A 310 -2.91 19.43 0.35
N LEU A 311 -3.39 18.19 0.31
CA LEU A 311 -4.40 17.75 -0.63
C LEU A 311 -5.64 18.63 -0.54
N THR A 312 -6.07 19.19 -1.67
CA THR A 312 -7.28 20.00 -1.78
C THR A 312 -8.33 19.26 -2.60
N GLY A 313 -9.61 19.53 -2.35
CA GLY A 313 -10.72 18.88 -3.05
C GLY A 313 -11.97 18.83 -2.17
N ASP A 314 -13.01 18.21 -2.70
CA ASP A 314 -14.18 17.85 -1.90
C ASP A 314 -13.82 16.74 -0.89
N ASP A 315 -14.72 16.46 0.03
CA ASP A 315 -14.49 15.44 1.09
C ASP A 315 -14.25 14.03 0.52
N THR A 316 -14.48 13.79 -0.77
CA THR A 316 -14.40 12.48 -1.41
C THR A 316 -13.10 12.30 -2.19
N VAL A 317 -12.69 13.28 -3.01
CA VAL A 317 -11.45 13.22 -3.81
C VAL A 317 -10.56 14.42 -3.49
N GLN A 318 -9.34 14.13 -3.06
CA GLN A 318 -8.34 15.14 -2.71
C GLN A 318 -7.16 15.07 -3.68
N VAL A 319 -6.66 16.24 -4.11
CA VAL A 319 -5.57 16.36 -5.08
C VAL A 319 -4.56 17.44 -4.68
N ALA A 320 -3.26 17.14 -4.78
CA ALA A 320 -2.17 18.08 -4.54
C ALA A 320 -1.65 18.63 -5.87
N CYS A 321 -2.42 19.50 -6.52
CA CYS A 321 -2.10 20.05 -7.83
C CYS A 321 -2.64 21.46 -7.99
N HIS A 322 -1.78 22.44 -8.28
CA HIS A 322 -2.19 23.83 -8.52
C HIS A 322 -3.14 23.99 -9.72
N TRP A 323 -2.89 23.23 -10.80
CA TRP A 323 -3.74 23.28 -11.99
C TRP A 323 -5.13 22.65 -11.75
N ALA A 324 -5.19 21.54 -11.02
CA ALA A 324 -6.47 20.92 -10.68
C ALA A 324 -7.29 21.79 -9.69
N ALA A 325 -6.62 22.52 -8.81
CA ALA A 325 -7.27 23.42 -7.84
C ALA A 325 -7.78 24.73 -8.49
N ALA A 326 -7.31 25.09 -9.69
CA ALA A 326 -7.72 26.27 -10.44
C ALA A 326 -8.92 26.00 -11.38
N ARG A 327 -9.45 24.77 -11.38
CA ARG A 327 -10.58 24.34 -12.23
C ARG A 327 -11.80 23.98 -11.39
#